data_c4b69e06a38c8193232e300a3b5ef825
#
_entry.id   c4b69e06a38c8193232e300a3b5ef825
#
_cell.length_a   1.000
_cell.length_b   1.000
_cell.length_c   1.000
_cell.angle_alpha   90.00
_cell.angle_beta   90.00
_cell.angle_gamma   90.00
#
_symmetry.space_group_name_H-M   'P 1'
#
loop_
_entity.id
_entity.type
_entity.pdbx_description
1 polymer ?
#
loop_
_entity_poly.entity_id
_entity_poly.type
_entity_poly.pdbx_seq_one_letter_code
_entity_poly.pdbx_strand_id
1 'polypeptide(L)'
;MNHDLDPRCPASHQLFVIDPLGRLNPAKDTSVALMEALQRAGGQAWSCELADLSAEPHPDGGYGAWVRACPLEWISSDGRSGHPEASQPWFRRGTPQRLPLDRFPVVWMRKDPPVDEAYLYATHLLELGERRGARVINRPASLRAWNEKLSSLRFGHLMAPTVVSSRVDTLTGFATGQGEVVLKPLAGRAGQGVVFASAAMPGLRALLELVTQMETLPVMAQAFLPGVRAGDKRI
;
A
#
# COMPACT_ATOMS: atom_id res chain seq x y z
N MET A 1 -34.05 -4.74 -0.53
CA MET A 1 -33.75 -5.64 0.60
C MET A 1 -33.06 -4.77 1.66
N ASN A 2 -33.81 -4.41 2.72
CA ASN A 2 -33.22 -3.72 3.86
C ASN A 2 -32.34 -4.74 4.60
N HIS A 3 -31.02 -4.54 4.54
CA HIS A 3 -30.12 -5.19 5.48
C HIS A 3 -30.33 -4.52 6.84
N ASP A 4 -31.10 -5.15 7.71
CA ASP A 4 -31.11 -4.83 9.13
C ASP A 4 -29.65 -5.03 9.65
N LEU A 5 -28.94 -3.93 9.77
CA LEU A 5 -27.58 -3.91 10.28
C LEU A 5 -27.65 -4.35 11.75
N ASP A 6 -26.97 -5.42 12.09
CA ASP A 6 -26.82 -5.88 13.47
C ASP A 6 -26.38 -4.69 14.35
N PRO A 7 -27.16 -4.31 15.38
CA PRO A 7 -26.86 -3.15 16.23
C PRO A 7 -25.51 -3.22 16.93
N ARG A 8 -24.84 -4.38 16.93
CA ARG A 8 -23.52 -4.58 17.52
C ARG A 8 -22.35 -4.17 16.61
N CYS A 9 -22.62 -3.80 15.33
CA CYS A 9 -21.62 -3.23 14.45
C CYS A 9 -22.29 -2.17 13.53
N PRO A 10 -22.50 -0.95 14.02
CA PRO A 10 -23.16 0.10 13.26
C PRO A 10 -22.39 0.40 11.95
N ALA A 11 -23.10 0.87 10.93
CA ALA A 11 -22.55 1.23 9.62
C ALA A 11 -21.37 2.23 9.68
N SER A 12 -21.18 2.83 10.85
CA SER A 12 -20.08 3.75 11.18
C SER A 12 -18.76 3.07 11.55
N HIS A 13 -18.70 1.74 11.74
CA HIS A 13 -17.46 1.04 12.08
C HIS A 13 -16.67 0.69 10.83
N GLN A 14 -15.44 1.17 10.72
CA GLN A 14 -14.58 0.91 9.56
C GLN A 14 -13.22 0.38 10.02
N LEU A 15 -12.73 -0.63 9.31
CA LEU A 15 -11.44 -1.26 9.59
C LEU A 15 -10.36 -0.67 8.67
N PHE A 16 -9.22 -0.36 9.24
CA PHE A 16 -8.01 0.03 8.51
C PHE A 16 -6.95 -1.07 8.67
N VAL A 17 -6.64 -1.74 7.57
CA VAL A 17 -5.49 -2.64 7.45
C VAL A 17 -4.30 -1.78 7.09
N ILE A 18 -3.37 -1.59 8.02
CA ILE A 18 -2.41 -0.49 7.95
C ILE A 18 -1.06 -0.88 8.59
N ASP A 19 -0.03 -0.09 8.36
CA ASP A 19 1.25 -0.20 9.08
C ASP A 19 1.09 0.09 10.59
N PRO A 20 2.05 -0.34 11.42
CA PRO A 20 2.02 -0.02 12.85
C PRO A 20 1.77 1.46 13.09
N LEU A 21 0.71 1.80 13.84
CA LEU A 21 0.25 3.17 14.03
C LEU A 21 1.35 4.12 14.53
N GLY A 22 2.27 3.63 15.36
CA GLY A 22 3.40 4.42 15.85
C GLY A 22 4.44 4.80 14.79
N ARG A 23 4.35 4.24 13.58
CA ARG A 23 5.21 4.58 12.43
C ARG A 23 4.58 5.60 11.49
N LEU A 24 3.29 5.87 11.65
CA LEU A 24 2.58 6.83 10.81
C LEU A 24 2.94 8.26 11.23
N ASN A 25 3.05 9.13 10.26
CA ASN A 25 3.22 10.56 10.51
C ASN A 25 1.84 11.24 10.49
N PRO A 26 1.27 11.62 11.64
CA PRO A 26 -0.09 12.17 11.69
C PRO A 26 -0.25 13.47 10.88
N ALA A 27 0.83 14.21 10.67
CA ALA A 27 0.82 15.45 9.89
C ALA A 27 0.71 15.25 8.38
N LYS A 28 1.04 14.04 7.87
CA LYS A 28 1.21 13.80 6.43
C LYS A 28 0.48 12.56 5.92
N ASP A 29 0.11 11.65 6.83
CA ASP A 29 -0.47 10.37 6.44
C ASP A 29 -1.96 10.51 6.13
N THR A 30 -2.33 10.19 4.90
CA THR A 30 -3.72 10.23 4.45
C THR A 30 -4.61 9.26 5.21
N SER A 31 -4.09 8.13 5.68
CA SER A 31 -4.87 7.15 6.44
C SER A 31 -5.23 7.71 7.81
N VAL A 32 -4.32 8.45 8.43
CA VAL A 32 -4.59 9.17 9.68
C VAL A 32 -5.69 10.21 9.47
N ALA A 33 -5.61 10.99 8.40
CA ALA A 33 -6.64 11.98 8.07
C ALA A 33 -8.02 11.33 7.82
N LEU A 34 -8.06 10.16 7.18
CA LEU A 34 -9.29 9.40 6.96
C LEU A 34 -9.89 8.89 8.29
N MET A 35 -9.06 8.35 9.19
CA MET A 35 -9.51 7.89 10.51
C MET A 35 -10.05 9.06 11.35
N GLU A 36 -9.37 10.19 11.33
CA GLU A 36 -9.83 11.41 12.00
C GLU A 36 -11.17 11.92 11.44
N ALA A 37 -11.29 11.99 10.12
CA ALA A 37 -12.52 12.42 9.46
C ALA A 37 -13.69 11.47 9.79
N LEU A 38 -13.46 10.16 9.82
CA LEU A 38 -14.44 9.17 10.21
C LEU A 38 -14.93 9.42 11.63
N GLN A 39 -14.02 9.63 12.58
CA GLN A 39 -14.38 9.87 13.98
C GLN A 39 -15.12 11.19 14.17
N ARG A 40 -14.72 12.26 13.47
CA ARG A 40 -15.46 13.54 13.46
C ARG A 40 -16.90 13.39 12.92
N ALA A 41 -17.10 12.46 11.99
CA ALA A 41 -18.42 12.12 11.47
C ALA A 41 -19.23 11.18 12.39
N GLY A 42 -18.74 10.90 13.60
CA GLY A 42 -19.40 10.01 14.57
C GLY A 42 -19.15 8.52 14.31
N GLY A 43 -18.23 8.17 13.40
CA GLY A 43 -17.86 6.79 13.14
C GLY A 43 -16.75 6.29 14.06
N GLN A 44 -16.52 4.97 14.06
CA GLN A 44 -15.49 4.30 14.83
C GLN A 44 -14.45 3.68 13.91
N ALA A 45 -13.22 4.17 13.97
CA ALA A 45 -12.08 3.54 13.31
C ALA A 45 -11.59 2.34 14.12
N TRP A 46 -11.24 1.28 13.40
CA TRP A 46 -10.55 0.10 13.90
C TRP A 46 -9.27 -0.10 13.11
N SER A 47 -8.24 -0.63 13.71
CA SER A 47 -6.99 -0.93 13.03
C SER A 47 -6.51 -2.34 13.26
N CYS A 48 -5.84 -2.89 12.25
CA CYS A 48 -5.07 -4.12 12.31
C CYS A 48 -3.86 -4.04 11.37
N GLU A 49 -2.92 -4.94 11.56
CA GLU A 49 -1.80 -5.15 10.65
C GLU A 49 -2.06 -6.38 9.76
N LEU A 50 -1.22 -6.65 8.75
CA LEU A 50 -1.39 -7.80 7.87
C LEU A 50 -1.39 -9.13 8.64
N ALA A 51 -0.53 -9.23 9.67
CA ALA A 51 -0.40 -10.43 10.50
C ALA A 51 -1.66 -10.74 11.35
N ASP A 52 -2.55 -9.79 11.50
CA ASP A 52 -3.80 -9.95 12.26
C ASP A 52 -4.93 -10.56 11.42
N LEU A 53 -4.71 -10.79 10.11
CA LEU A 53 -5.69 -11.39 9.21
C LEU A 53 -5.55 -12.93 9.20
N SER A 54 -6.66 -13.63 9.18
CA SER A 54 -6.72 -15.09 9.03
C SER A 54 -7.89 -15.54 8.15
N ALA A 55 -7.79 -16.76 7.62
CA ALA A 55 -8.91 -17.44 6.99
C ALA A 55 -9.35 -18.60 7.89
N GLU A 56 -10.62 -18.65 8.24
CA GLU A 56 -11.14 -19.62 9.19
C GLU A 56 -12.54 -20.10 8.79
N PRO A 57 -12.99 -21.27 9.29
CA PRO A 57 -14.36 -21.70 9.12
C PRO A 57 -15.33 -20.63 9.62
N HIS A 58 -16.36 -20.35 8.83
CA HIS A 58 -17.38 -19.36 9.18
C HIS A 58 -18.64 -20.06 9.72
N PRO A 59 -19.34 -19.48 10.73
CA PRO A 59 -20.55 -20.08 11.32
C PRO A 59 -21.65 -20.41 10.29
N ASP A 60 -21.78 -19.57 9.24
CA ASP A 60 -22.76 -19.76 8.17
C ASP A 60 -22.29 -20.74 7.08
N GLY A 61 -21.20 -21.47 7.33
CA GLY A 61 -20.58 -22.42 6.43
C GLY A 61 -19.51 -21.83 5.51
N GLY A 62 -18.61 -22.69 5.04
CA GLY A 62 -17.46 -22.32 4.23
C GLY A 62 -16.38 -21.61 5.06
N TYR A 63 -15.55 -20.83 4.38
CA TYR A 63 -14.47 -20.05 4.99
C TYR A 63 -14.75 -18.54 4.87
N GLY A 64 -14.34 -17.79 5.86
CA GLY A 64 -14.35 -16.32 5.87
C GLY A 64 -13.01 -15.75 6.30
N ALA A 65 -12.82 -14.47 6.03
CA ALA A 65 -11.71 -13.73 6.62
C ALA A 65 -12.05 -13.32 8.05
N TRP A 66 -11.08 -13.43 8.93
CA TRP A 66 -11.14 -12.99 10.32
C TRP A 66 -10.02 -12.00 10.58
N VAL A 67 -10.23 -11.15 11.57
CA VAL A 67 -9.26 -10.14 11.95
C VAL A 67 -9.18 -9.99 13.46
N ARG A 68 -7.97 -9.78 13.97
CA ARG A 68 -7.74 -9.30 15.32
C ARG A 68 -7.53 -7.79 15.28
N ALA A 69 -8.58 -7.01 15.53
CA ALA A 69 -8.58 -5.57 15.39
C ALA A 69 -8.75 -4.84 16.73
N CYS A 70 -8.23 -3.63 16.81
CA CYS A 70 -8.40 -2.73 17.95
C CYS A 70 -9.25 -1.53 17.54
N PRO A 71 -10.27 -1.14 18.33
CA PRO A 71 -10.92 0.14 18.14
C PRO A 71 -9.93 1.25 18.48
N LEU A 72 -10.01 2.35 17.72
CA LEU A 72 -9.15 3.51 17.88
C LEU A 72 -9.95 4.71 18.36
N GLU A 73 -9.36 5.44 19.27
CA GLU A 73 -9.82 6.75 19.67
C GLU A 73 -8.76 7.77 19.28
N TRP A 74 -9.16 8.77 18.50
CA TRP A 74 -8.31 9.91 18.17
C TRP A 74 -8.16 10.79 19.39
N ILE A 75 -6.94 11.16 19.74
CA ILE A 75 -6.66 12.11 20.81
C ILE A 75 -6.43 13.46 20.15
N SER A 76 -7.46 14.30 20.11
CA SER A 76 -7.33 15.66 19.60
C SER A 76 -6.53 16.52 20.58
N SER A 77 -5.51 17.18 20.12
CA SER A 77 -4.99 18.35 20.83
C SER A 77 -5.84 19.56 20.45
N ASP A 78 -6.64 20.04 21.35
CA ASP A 78 -7.25 21.38 21.43
C ASP A 78 -7.83 22.05 20.17
N GLY A 79 -8.44 21.32 19.25
CA GLY A 79 -9.35 21.89 18.25
C GLY A 79 -8.83 22.96 17.30
N ARG A 80 -7.55 23.33 17.31
CA ARG A 80 -7.02 24.46 16.55
C ARG A 80 -5.79 24.19 15.67
N SER A 81 -5.06 23.14 15.89
CA SER A 81 -3.98 22.75 14.97
C SER A 81 -3.91 21.24 14.96
N GLY A 82 -4.22 20.66 13.84
CA GLY A 82 -4.36 19.22 13.66
C GLY A 82 -3.10 18.39 13.82
N HIS A 83 -2.16 18.78 14.69
CA HIS A 83 -0.95 17.99 14.92
C HIS A 83 -0.60 18.00 16.39
N PRO A 84 -0.71 16.84 17.08
CA PRO A 84 -0.14 16.70 18.40
C PRO A 84 1.36 16.99 18.31
N GLU A 85 1.90 17.67 19.32
CA GLU A 85 3.34 17.76 19.50
C GLU A 85 3.95 16.35 19.43
N ALA A 86 5.13 16.22 18.84
CA ALA A 86 5.78 14.93 18.55
C ALA A 86 5.99 14.02 19.78
N SER A 87 5.69 14.52 20.98
CA SER A 87 5.82 13.81 22.25
C SER A 87 4.53 13.13 22.75
N GLN A 88 3.36 13.41 22.16
CA GLN A 88 2.09 12.81 22.63
C GLN A 88 1.53 11.82 21.59
N PRO A 89 0.98 10.68 22.03
CA PRO A 89 0.32 9.75 21.14
C PRO A 89 -0.95 10.40 20.57
N TRP A 90 -1.08 10.40 19.23
CA TRP A 90 -2.23 10.95 18.52
C TRP A 90 -3.47 10.02 18.55
N PHE A 91 -3.31 8.81 19.09
CA PHE A 91 -4.37 7.81 19.19
C PHE A 91 -4.29 7.05 20.51
N ARG A 92 -5.42 6.51 20.92
CA ARG A 92 -5.55 5.48 21.96
C ARG A 92 -6.10 4.20 21.34
N ARG A 93 -5.49 3.07 21.64
CA ARG A 93 -5.98 1.75 21.23
C ARG A 93 -6.83 1.15 22.32
N GLY A 94 -8.02 0.67 21.96
CA GLY A 94 -8.82 -0.16 22.84
C GLY A 94 -8.35 -1.62 22.87
N THR A 95 -9.08 -2.47 23.56
CA THR A 95 -8.78 -3.90 23.68
C THR A 95 -8.91 -4.59 22.33
N PRO A 96 -7.92 -5.40 21.90
CA PRO A 96 -8.01 -6.19 20.68
C PRO A 96 -9.18 -7.17 20.71
N GLN A 97 -9.93 -7.22 19.64
CA GLN A 97 -11.04 -8.15 19.46
C GLN A 97 -10.83 -8.98 18.20
N ARG A 98 -11.20 -10.27 18.26
CA ARG A 98 -11.24 -11.16 17.11
C ARG A 98 -12.64 -11.15 16.53
N LEU A 99 -12.76 -10.69 15.28
CA LEU A 99 -14.03 -10.47 14.60
C LEU A 99 -13.97 -11.04 13.17
N PRO A 100 -15.08 -11.53 12.61
CA PRO A 100 -15.14 -11.80 11.18
C PRO A 100 -15.08 -10.48 10.40
N LEU A 101 -14.41 -10.49 9.25
CA LEU A 101 -14.12 -9.27 8.48
C LEU A 101 -15.41 -8.60 7.95
N ASP A 102 -16.43 -9.38 7.64
CA ASP A 102 -17.75 -8.91 7.18
C ASP A 102 -18.57 -8.17 8.25
N ARG A 103 -18.07 -8.14 9.49
CA ARG A 103 -18.61 -7.24 10.54
C ARG A 103 -18.28 -5.78 10.25
N PHE A 104 -17.29 -5.51 9.40
CA PHE A 104 -16.93 -4.16 8.99
C PHE A 104 -17.53 -3.85 7.62
N PRO A 105 -18.52 -2.94 7.53
CA PRO A 105 -19.12 -2.54 6.25
C PRO A 105 -18.09 -1.99 5.27
N VAL A 106 -17.04 -1.35 5.80
CA VAL A 106 -15.92 -0.83 5.00
C VAL A 106 -14.59 -1.26 5.61
N VAL A 107 -13.74 -1.79 4.76
CA VAL A 107 -12.36 -2.19 5.09
C VAL A 107 -11.41 -1.43 4.17
N TRP A 108 -10.52 -0.66 4.74
CA TRP A 108 -9.52 0.12 4.03
C TRP A 108 -8.20 -0.65 3.99
N MET A 109 -7.77 -1.09 2.80
CA MET A 109 -6.42 -1.63 2.62
C MET A 109 -5.44 -0.46 2.42
N ARG A 110 -4.84 -0.05 3.53
CA ARG A 110 -3.96 1.14 3.61
C ARG A 110 -2.52 0.80 3.98
N LYS A 111 -2.17 -0.50 3.96
CA LYS A 111 -0.79 -0.94 4.13
C LYS A 111 0.07 -0.37 3.01
N ASP A 112 1.14 0.31 3.41
CA ASP A 112 2.14 0.81 2.46
C ASP A 112 2.95 -0.34 1.83
N PRO A 113 3.50 -0.17 0.62
CA PRO A 113 4.48 -1.09 0.06
C PRO A 113 5.62 -1.39 1.07
N PRO A 114 6.36 -2.52 0.95
CA PRO A 114 6.49 -3.30 -0.28
C PRO A 114 5.27 -4.18 -0.57
N VAL A 115 5.02 -4.40 -1.87
CA VAL A 115 4.07 -5.41 -2.34
C VAL A 115 4.82 -6.73 -2.40
N ASP A 116 4.99 -7.33 -1.24
CA ASP A 116 5.63 -8.61 -1.02
C ASP A 116 4.60 -9.76 -0.90
N GLU A 117 5.06 -10.97 -0.58
CA GLU A 117 4.20 -12.12 -0.40
C GLU A 117 3.15 -11.89 0.70
N ALA A 118 3.56 -11.30 1.83
CA ALA A 118 2.63 -11.01 2.93
C ALA A 118 1.52 -10.07 2.49
N TYR A 119 1.86 -9.02 1.73
CA TYR A 119 0.89 -8.12 1.14
C TYR A 119 -0.07 -8.85 0.19
N LEU A 120 0.47 -9.69 -0.71
CA LEU A 120 -0.34 -10.44 -1.67
C LEU A 120 -1.28 -11.42 -0.98
N TYR A 121 -0.80 -12.17 0.01
CA TYR A 121 -1.65 -13.10 0.79
C TYR A 121 -2.72 -12.36 1.56
N ALA A 122 -2.41 -11.21 2.16
CA ALA A 122 -3.42 -10.36 2.80
C ALA A 122 -4.54 -9.95 1.83
N THR A 123 -4.21 -9.60 0.57
CA THR A 123 -5.25 -9.29 -0.43
C THR A 123 -6.16 -10.49 -0.73
N HIS A 124 -5.63 -11.72 -0.72
CA HIS A 124 -6.45 -12.93 -0.88
C HIS A 124 -7.37 -13.16 0.33
N LEU A 125 -6.87 -12.92 1.54
CA LEU A 125 -7.69 -12.99 2.75
C LEU A 125 -8.80 -11.94 2.75
N LEU A 126 -8.48 -10.71 2.37
CA LEU A 126 -9.47 -9.62 2.26
C LEU A 126 -10.56 -9.93 1.22
N GLU A 127 -10.22 -10.62 0.13
CA GLU A 127 -11.19 -11.05 -0.88
C GLU A 127 -12.22 -12.03 -0.33
N LEU A 128 -11.86 -12.88 0.65
CA LEU A 128 -12.83 -13.72 1.35
C LEU A 128 -13.88 -12.88 2.10
N GLY A 129 -13.46 -11.77 2.69
CA GLY A 129 -14.36 -10.81 3.32
C GLY A 129 -15.27 -10.10 2.30
N GLU A 130 -14.73 -9.70 1.12
CA GLU A 130 -15.55 -9.14 0.03
C GLU A 130 -16.67 -10.09 -0.41
N ARG A 131 -16.35 -11.38 -0.57
CA ARG A 131 -17.33 -12.42 -0.95
C ARG A 131 -18.47 -12.58 0.05
N ARG A 132 -18.26 -12.12 1.29
CA ARG A 132 -19.24 -12.14 2.38
C ARG A 132 -19.89 -10.78 2.64
N GLY A 133 -19.63 -9.78 1.80
CA GLY A 133 -20.31 -8.49 1.83
C GLY A 133 -19.51 -7.32 2.37
N ALA A 134 -18.28 -7.51 2.88
CA ALA A 134 -17.42 -6.39 3.23
C ALA A 134 -17.02 -5.58 1.99
N ARG A 135 -17.07 -4.26 2.07
CA ARG A 135 -16.56 -3.39 1.01
C ARG A 135 -15.09 -3.08 1.23
N VAL A 136 -14.20 -3.76 0.53
CA VAL A 136 -12.75 -3.51 0.63
C VAL A 136 -12.30 -2.43 -0.35
N ILE A 137 -11.61 -1.41 0.14
CA ILE A 137 -11.09 -0.26 -0.61
C ILE A 137 -9.56 -0.19 -0.42
N ASN A 138 -8.76 -0.26 -1.50
CA ASN A 138 -9.16 -0.62 -2.87
C ASN A 138 -9.43 -2.12 -2.96
N ARG A 139 -10.19 -2.52 -4.00
CA ARG A 139 -10.55 -3.93 -4.20
C ARG A 139 -9.32 -4.83 -4.26
N PRO A 140 -9.28 -5.95 -3.53
CA PRO A 140 -8.12 -6.83 -3.47
C PRO A 140 -7.64 -7.32 -4.84
N ALA A 141 -8.57 -7.70 -5.72
CA ALA A 141 -8.26 -8.11 -7.08
C ALA A 141 -7.58 -6.98 -7.88
N SER A 142 -8.01 -5.72 -7.69
CA SER A 142 -7.38 -4.56 -8.33
C SER A 142 -5.98 -4.30 -7.78
N LEU A 143 -5.77 -4.43 -6.47
CA LEU A 143 -4.44 -4.28 -5.86
C LEU A 143 -3.43 -5.28 -6.44
N ARG A 144 -3.85 -6.53 -6.70
CA ARG A 144 -3.02 -7.54 -7.34
C ARG A 144 -2.78 -7.25 -8.84
N ALA A 145 -3.80 -6.77 -9.54
CA ALA A 145 -3.74 -6.56 -10.98
C ALA A 145 -2.98 -5.27 -11.38
N TRP A 146 -2.90 -4.29 -10.48
CA TRP A 146 -2.37 -2.95 -10.76
C TRP A 146 -1.11 -2.68 -9.94
N ASN A 147 0.02 -3.32 -10.32
CA ASN A 147 1.32 -2.93 -9.79
C ASN A 147 1.63 -1.49 -10.21
N GLU A 148 2.08 -0.65 -9.28
CA GLU A 148 2.26 0.80 -9.49
C GLU A 148 3.21 1.17 -10.65
N LYS A 149 4.20 0.30 -10.95
CA LYS A 149 5.16 0.54 -12.03
C LYS A 149 4.76 -0.17 -13.32
N LEU A 150 4.39 -1.46 -13.24
CA LEU A 150 4.05 -2.24 -14.42
C LEU A 150 2.75 -1.76 -15.08
N SER A 151 1.78 -1.30 -14.30
CA SER A 151 0.51 -0.81 -14.84
C SER A 151 0.69 0.45 -15.69
N SER A 152 1.70 1.26 -15.40
CA SER A 152 2.01 2.45 -16.20
C SER A 152 2.38 2.12 -17.66
N LEU A 153 2.90 0.90 -17.93
CA LEU A 153 3.23 0.46 -19.29
C LEU A 153 2.01 0.43 -20.23
N ARG A 154 0.78 0.37 -19.67
CA ARG A 154 -0.46 0.51 -20.47
C ARG A 154 -0.62 1.91 -21.07
N PHE A 155 0.11 2.87 -20.54
CA PHE A 155 0.11 4.27 -20.95
C PHE A 155 1.47 4.68 -21.53
N GLY A 156 2.13 3.77 -22.24
CA GLY A 156 3.50 3.94 -22.76
C GLY A 156 3.70 5.23 -23.58
N HIS A 157 2.64 5.71 -24.26
CA HIS A 157 2.69 6.97 -25.02
C HIS A 157 2.83 8.23 -24.13
N LEU A 158 2.59 8.11 -22.80
CA LEU A 158 2.76 9.17 -21.82
C LEU A 158 4.04 9.01 -20.98
N MET A 159 4.86 8.00 -21.29
CA MET A 159 6.04 7.67 -20.51
C MET A 159 7.33 7.97 -21.30
N ALA A 160 8.42 8.23 -20.57
CA ALA A 160 9.74 8.12 -21.15
C ALA A 160 10.01 6.68 -21.64
N PRO A 161 10.89 6.47 -22.64
CA PRO A 161 11.28 5.12 -23.06
C PRO A 161 11.60 4.24 -21.86
N THR A 162 11.05 3.03 -21.84
CA THR A 162 11.09 2.15 -20.66
C THR A 162 11.25 0.71 -21.10
N VAL A 163 12.08 -0.05 -20.38
CA VAL A 163 12.17 -1.50 -20.46
C VAL A 163 12.04 -2.11 -19.07
N VAL A 164 11.45 -3.29 -19.00
CA VAL A 164 11.39 -4.09 -17.77
C VAL A 164 11.98 -5.46 -18.06
N SER A 165 13.05 -5.82 -17.38
CA SER A 165 13.75 -7.09 -17.58
C SER A 165 14.54 -7.49 -16.33
N SER A 166 14.77 -8.78 -16.16
CA SER A 166 15.82 -9.29 -15.26
C SER A 166 17.14 -9.50 -16.02
N ARG A 167 17.11 -9.58 -17.36
CA ARG A 167 18.29 -9.87 -18.17
C ARG A 167 19.22 -8.68 -18.26
N VAL A 168 20.46 -8.86 -17.77
CA VAL A 168 21.49 -7.82 -17.75
C VAL A 168 21.81 -7.33 -19.16
N ASP A 169 21.89 -8.22 -20.14
CA ASP A 169 22.18 -7.84 -21.52
C ASP A 169 21.08 -6.95 -22.12
N THR A 170 19.81 -7.25 -21.84
CA THR A 170 18.67 -6.42 -22.27
C THR A 170 18.76 -5.02 -21.67
N LEU A 171 19.03 -4.94 -20.36
CA LEU A 171 19.15 -3.68 -19.64
C LEU A 171 20.36 -2.86 -20.10
N THR A 172 21.49 -3.53 -20.35
CA THR A 172 22.71 -2.91 -20.90
C THR A 172 22.44 -2.33 -22.28
N GLY A 173 21.81 -3.09 -23.17
CA GLY A 173 21.44 -2.61 -24.51
C GLY A 173 20.54 -1.39 -24.47
N PHE A 174 19.54 -1.41 -23.56
CA PHE A 174 18.66 -0.26 -23.35
C PHE A 174 19.42 0.96 -22.83
N ALA A 175 20.27 0.80 -21.80
CA ALA A 175 21.08 1.88 -21.26
C ALA A 175 22.03 2.48 -22.32
N THR A 176 22.64 1.62 -23.15
CA THR A 176 23.49 2.06 -24.25
C THR A 176 22.73 2.91 -25.27
N GLY A 177 21.51 2.52 -25.62
CA GLY A 177 20.66 3.26 -26.53
C GLY A 177 20.12 4.59 -25.99
N GLN A 178 19.93 4.70 -24.69
CA GLN A 178 19.39 5.90 -24.04
C GLN A 178 20.48 6.86 -23.48
N GLY A 179 21.70 6.37 -23.25
CA GLY A 179 22.80 7.09 -22.61
C GLY A 179 22.66 7.16 -21.09
N GLU A 180 21.59 7.72 -20.57
CA GLU A 180 21.29 7.86 -19.14
C GLU A 180 19.94 7.22 -18.80
N VAL A 181 19.91 6.44 -17.74
CA VAL A 181 18.70 5.72 -17.31
C VAL A 181 18.51 5.77 -15.78
N VAL A 182 17.29 5.54 -15.35
CA VAL A 182 16.93 5.35 -13.95
C VAL A 182 16.43 3.92 -13.78
N LEU A 183 17.07 3.17 -12.88
CA LEU A 183 16.69 1.81 -12.51
C LEU A 183 15.75 1.85 -11.31
N LYS A 184 14.61 1.18 -11.39
CA LYS A 184 13.55 1.23 -10.36
C LYS A 184 13.13 -0.19 -9.99
N PRO A 185 13.32 -0.62 -8.73
CA PRO A 185 12.76 -1.88 -8.24
C PRO A 185 11.23 -1.88 -8.38
N LEU A 186 10.63 -3.00 -8.78
CA LEU A 186 9.18 -3.08 -9.00
C LEU A 186 8.37 -3.05 -7.70
N ALA A 187 8.95 -3.52 -6.60
CA ALA A 187 8.28 -3.58 -5.29
C ALA A 187 8.59 -2.39 -4.36
N GLY A 188 9.52 -1.49 -4.76
CA GLY A 188 9.95 -0.36 -3.93
C GLY A 188 8.96 0.80 -3.90
N ARG A 189 9.04 1.63 -2.85
CA ARG A 189 8.22 2.84 -2.65
C ARG A 189 9.07 4.08 -2.43
N ALA A 190 8.49 5.26 -2.60
CA ALA A 190 9.07 6.56 -2.19
C ALA A 190 10.52 6.78 -2.66
N GLY A 191 10.87 6.31 -3.86
CA GLY A 191 12.21 6.42 -4.40
C GLY A 191 13.24 5.45 -3.81
N GLN A 192 12.85 4.57 -2.89
CA GLN A 192 13.77 3.56 -2.32
C GLN A 192 14.30 2.63 -3.39
N GLY A 193 15.62 2.46 -3.43
CA GLY A 193 16.30 1.60 -4.41
C GLY A 193 16.31 2.14 -5.84
N VAL A 194 15.84 3.36 -6.07
CA VAL A 194 15.95 4.02 -7.37
C VAL A 194 17.40 4.46 -7.58
N VAL A 195 18.01 3.99 -8.67
CA VAL A 195 19.42 4.24 -8.98
C VAL A 195 19.55 4.89 -10.35
N PHE A 196 20.30 5.98 -10.43
CA PHE A 196 20.73 6.56 -11.69
C PHE A 196 21.91 5.77 -12.26
N ALA A 197 21.89 5.51 -13.57
CA ALA A 197 22.98 4.82 -14.27
C ALA A 197 23.24 5.48 -15.63
N SER A 198 24.50 5.46 -16.06
CA SER A 198 24.90 5.91 -17.39
C SER A 198 25.54 4.75 -18.13
N ALA A 199 25.32 4.70 -19.44
CA ALA A 199 25.96 3.73 -20.33
C ALA A 199 27.50 3.77 -20.24
N ALA A 200 28.08 4.96 -19.98
CA ALA A 200 29.51 5.16 -19.87
C ALA A 200 30.10 4.87 -18.48
N MET A 201 29.26 4.56 -17.49
CA MET A 201 29.75 4.36 -16.13
C MET A 201 30.56 3.06 -15.99
N PRO A 202 31.75 3.08 -15.36
CA PRO A 202 32.46 1.86 -15.00
C PRO A 202 31.57 1.00 -14.07
N GLY A 203 31.50 -0.31 -14.34
CA GLY A 203 30.75 -1.24 -13.48
C GLY A 203 29.23 -1.25 -13.73
N LEU A 204 28.72 -0.69 -14.83
CA LEU A 204 27.29 -0.76 -15.17
C LEU A 204 26.76 -2.20 -15.09
N ARG A 205 27.51 -3.18 -15.64
CA ARG A 205 27.10 -4.59 -15.59
C ARG A 205 26.95 -5.10 -14.15
N ALA A 206 27.92 -4.82 -13.29
CA ALA A 206 27.87 -5.24 -11.89
C ALA A 206 26.69 -4.58 -11.13
N LEU A 207 26.40 -3.31 -11.42
CA LEU A 207 25.22 -2.63 -10.89
C LEU A 207 23.93 -3.32 -11.36
N LEU A 208 23.82 -3.67 -12.64
CA LEU A 208 22.64 -4.36 -13.18
C LEU A 208 22.48 -5.77 -12.58
N GLU A 209 23.58 -6.52 -12.41
CA GLU A 209 23.57 -7.81 -11.71
C GLU A 209 23.08 -7.66 -10.27
N LEU A 210 23.53 -6.63 -9.57
CA LEU A 210 23.12 -6.36 -8.20
C LEU A 210 21.61 -6.02 -8.11
N VAL A 211 21.11 -5.08 -8.92
CA VAL A 211 19.71 -4.62 -8.81
C VAL A 211 18.72 -5.68 -9.33
N THR A 212 19.15 -6.56 -10.23
CA THR A 212 18.36 -7.71 -10.71
C THR A 212 18.51 -8.94 -9.81
N GLN A 213 19.32 -8.87 -8.73
CA GLN A 213 19.67 -10.01 -7.90
C GLN A 213 20.17 -11.19 -8.75
N MET A 214 21.20 -10.94 -9.54
CA MET A 214 21.79 -11.95 -10.45
C MET A 214 20.75 -12.49 -11.46
N GLU A 215 20.04 -11.62 -12.11
CA GLU A 215 19.02 -11.92 -13.15
C GLU A 215 17.79 -12.70 -12.64
N THR A 216 17.55 -12.69 -11.33
CA THR A 216 16.37 -13.37 -10.74
C THR A 216 15.14 -12.48 -10.64
N LEU A 217 15.33 -11.17 -10.42
CA LEU A 217 14.22 -10.22 -10.29
C LEU A 217 14.23 -9.17 -11.40
N PRO A 218 13.09 -8.92 -12.05
CA PRO A 218 12.99 -7.86 -13.02
C PRO A 218 13.05 -6.47 -12.36
N VAL A 219 13.72 -5.55 -13.05
CA VAL A 219 13.74 -4.12 -12.72
C VAL A 219 13.22 -3.32 -13.90
N MET A 220 12.66 -2.15 -13.63
CA MET A 220 12.29 -1.19 -14.66
C MET A 220 13.49 -0.26 -14.89
N ALA A 221 13.99 -0.21 -16.12
CA ALA A 221 14.91 0.81 -16.58
C ALA A 221 14.15 1.81 -17.45
N GLN A 222 14.29 3.09 -17.16
CA GLN A 222 13.59 4.18 -17.84
C GLN A 222 14.59 5.26 -18.25
N ALA A 223 14.45 5.82 -19.44
CA ALA A 223 15.28 6.93 -19.88
C ALA A 223 15.21 8.08 -18.86
N PHE A 224 16.35 8.64 -18.52
CA PHE A 224 16.43 9.75 -17.58
C PHE A 224 15.85 11.02 -18.20
N LEU A 225 14.97 11.69 -17.47
CA LEU A 225 14.40 12.98 -17.85
C LEU A 225 15.10 14.10 -17.09
N PRO A 226 15.98 14.91 -17.72
CA PRO A 226 16.72 15.96 -17.02
C PRO A 226 15.83 16.98 -16.31
N GLY A 227 14.59 17.19 -16.77
CA GLY A 227 13.61 18.09 -16.17
C GLY A 227 13.23 17.76 -14.73
N VAL A 228 13.46 16.52 -14.27
CA VAL A 228 13.20 16.12 -12.86
C VAL A 228 14.02 16.95 -11.85
N ARG A 229 15.17 17.50 -12.30
CA ARG A 229 16.01 18.39 -11.47
C ARG A 229 15.30 19.69 -11.09
N ALA A 230 14.33 20.12 -11.87
CA ALA A 230 13.49 21.28 -11.60
C ALA A 230 12.25 20.93 -10.72
N GLY A 231 12.13 19.67 -10.34
CA GLY A 231 11.01 19.14 -9.55
C GLY A 231 10.00 18.35 -10.39
N ASP A 232 9.05 17.74 -9.70
CA ASP A 232 7.91 17.02 -10.25
C ASP A 232 6.60 17.70 -9.85
N LYS A 233 5.54 17.44 -10.62
CA LYS A 233 4.19 17.88 -10.29
C LYS A 233 3.35 16.67 -9.94
N ARG A 234 2.63 16.75 -8.82
CA ARG A 234 1.54 15.84 -8.47
C ARG A 234 0.21 16.51 -8.79
N ILE A 235 -0.63 15.78 -9.47
CA ILE A 235 -1.97 16.22 -9.89
C ILE A 235 -3.00 15.45 -9.07
#